data_302016bb17675b9ec89bf1a4a3dce1eb
#
_entry.id   302016bb17675b9ec89bf1a4a3dce1eb
#
_cell.length_a   1.000
_cell.length_b   1.000
_cell.length_c   1.000
_cell.angle_alpha   90.00
_cell.angle_beta   90.00
_cell.angle_gamma   90.00
#
_symmetry.space_group_name_H-M   'P 1'
#
loop_
_entity.id
_entity.type
_entity.pdbx_description
1 polymer ?
#
loop_
_entity_poly.entity_id
_entity_poly.type
_entity_poly.pdbx_seq_one_letter_code
_entity_poly.pdbx_strand_id
1 'polypeptide(L)'
;MDENEIRGLVAEVKQGTLSRRSFMRKVAAFGIAAPLASQILVWHDVAMADATLDYKPTKAGGGGPLKILLWQAPTLLNPHFALGTKDQIASRIFFEPLASWDKEGNLIPCLAAEVPTKQNGGLAADGMSVVWKLKRGVNWHDGKPFTADDVVFTWQYAADLATAAFTTGSYKDIKVDKIDDHTVKVIFKAPTPFWADPFVGGQVGQILPKHHFGDYVGAKSREAPGNLKPVGTGPYKFVEFKPGDMIRAERNPDYHVKNQPHFDTLEVKGGGDAVSAARAVLQTGEYDFAWNMQVEEEVLKRMEASGKGKLDITPSGNVEFIILNTTDPWTEVDGERSSVKSRHPTLSDPAVRRAINLLIDRDSIQKFIYGRGGIATASFVNAPKQFKSPKLKYEFDIDKANKILDEAGWTKGADGIREKDGKKLKYVFQTSTNAPRQKTQAIIKQACQKAGIEIEVKAVTASVFFSSDVGNPDTYSKFYADMEMYNTTQPQPDPERLLNQCVSWEIATKDNKWLGRNNSRYSDPEADKAYKAAQNELDPVKRAALLMKVDEIFCEAHVFLPLLSRPIVNAAVNNLVVDMSGWDTITWNLAAWYRS
;
A
#
# COMPACT_ATOMS: atom_id res chain seq x y z
N MET A 1 -24.87 -12.48 5.99
CA MET A 1 -25.75 -11.29 6.02
C MET A 1 -25.91 -10.84 4.59
N ASP A 2 -27.12 -10.68 4.13
CA ASP A 2 -27.40 -10.17 2.79
C ASP A 2 -27.56 -8.64 2.79
N GLU A 3 -27.77 -8.05 1.61
CA GLU A 3 -27.91 -6.59 1.45
C GLU A 3 -29.09 -6.01 2.24
N ASN A 4 -30.21 -6.74 2.30
CA ASN A 4 -31.41 -6.28 3.00
C ASN A 4 -31.22 -6.27 4.51
N GLU A 5 -30.52 -7.26 5.06
CA GLU A 5 -30.17 -7.31 6.48
C GLU A 5 -29.26 -6.14 6.87
N ILE A 6 -28.27 -5.80 6.03
CA ILE A 6 -27.40 -4.64 6.27
C ILE A 6 -28.20 -3.35 6.26
N ARG A 7 -29.06 -3.15 5.26
CA ARG A 7 -29.93 -1.97 5.15
C ARG A 7 -30.89 -1.86 6.33
N GLY A 8 -31.41 -2.99 6.82
CA GLY A 8 -32.24 -3.04 8.03
C GLY A 8 -31.49 -2.53 9.27
N LEU A 9 -30.27 -3.02 9.50
CA LEU A 9 -29.43 -2.57 10.62
C LEU A 9 -29.03 -1.09 10.52
N VAL A 10 -28.78 -0.59 9.30
CA VAL A 10 -28.52 0.85 9.09
C VAL A 10 -29.77 1.68 9.43
N ALA A 11 -30.95 1.23 9.06
CA ALA A 11 -32.21 1.90 9.43
C ALA A 11 -32.41 1.94 10.95
N GLU A 12 -32.09 0.84 11.67
CA GLU A 12 -32.13 0.81 13.13
C GLU A 12 -31.15 1.83 13.75
N VAL A 13 -29.95 2.01 13.18
CA VAL A 13 -28.99 3.02 13.67
C VAL A 13 -29.51 4.42 13.42
N LYS A 14 -30.10 4.71 12.27
CA LYS A 14 -30.72 6.00 11.94
C LYS A 14 -31.86 6.35 12.89
N GLN A 15 -32.67 5.36 13.28
CA GLN A 15 -33.78 5.52 14.20
C GLN A 15 -33.34 5.59 15.67
N GLY A 16 -32.04 5.41 15.97
CA GLY A 16 -31.51 5.40 17.33
C GLY A 16 -31.84 4.13 18.13
N THR A 17 -32.46 3.12 17.53
CA THR A 17 -32.83 1.85 18.17
C THR A 17 -31.64 0.89 18.28
N LEU A 18 -30.62 1.09 17.44
CA LEU A 18 -29.35 0.35 17.48
C LEU A 18 -28.19 1.35 17.64
N SER A 19 -27.33 1.17 18.65
CA SER A 19 -26.15 2.00 18.76
C SER A 19 -25.14 1.68 17.65
N ARG A 20 -24.38 2.69 17.20
CA ARG A 20 -23.28 2.51 16.23
C ARG A 20 -22.34 1.37 16.64
N ARG A 21 -21.94 1.31 17.92
CA ARG A 21 -21.08 0.25 18.46
C ARG A 21 -21.73 -1.14 18.33
N SER A 22 -23.04 -1.22 18.55
CA SER A 22 -23.80 -2.48 18.39
C SER A 22 -23.96 -2.86 16.92
N PHE A 23 -24.16 -1.88 16.03
CA PHE A 23 -24.10 -2.10 14.58
C PHE A 23 -22.76 -2.68 14.18
N MET A 24 -21.65 -2.02 14.56
CA MET A 24 -20.30 -2.48 14.26
C MET A 24 -20.04 -3.92 14.74
N ARG A 25 -20.53 -4.27 15.94
CA ARG A 25 -20.42 -5.64 16.46
C ARG A 25 -21.26 -6.64 15.68
N LYS A 26 -22.49 -6.30 15.33
CA LYS A 26 -23.39 -7.18 14.57
C LYS A 26 -22.81 -7.46 13.19
N VAL A 27 -22.43 -6.43 12.44
CA VAL A 27 -21.87 -6.63 11.10
C VAL A 27 -20.50 -7.30 11.13
N ALA A 28 -19.69 -7.08 12.17
CA ALA A 28 -18.42 -7.77 12.38
C ALA A 28 -18.62 -9.28 12.60
N ALA A 29 -19.66 -9.69 13.32
CA ALA A 29 -20.01 -11.10 13.52
C ALA A 29 -20.32 -11.82 12.20
N PHE A 30 -20.76 -11.10 11.18
CA PHE A 30 -20.98 -11.58 9.82
C PHE A 30 -19.82 -11.31 8.86
N GLY A 31 -18.70 -10.84 9.40
CA GLY A 31 -17.47 -10.68 8.63
C GLY A 31 -17.29 -9.33 7.95
N ILE A 32 -18.15 -8.33 8.23
CA ILE A 32 -17.98 -6.97 7.74
C ILE A 32 -17.02 -6.26 8.70
N ALA A 33 -15.85 -5.88 8.19
CA ALA A 33 -14.85 -5.19 9.00
C ALA A 33 -15.29 -3.75 9.35
N ALA A 34 -14.75 -3.24 10.46
CA ALA A 34 -15.07 -1.91 11.00
C ALA A 34 -14.96 -0.77 9.96
N PRO A 35 -13.97 -0.72 9.06
CA PRO A 35 -13.88 0.35 8.08
C PRO A 35 -15.09 0.44 7.14
N LEU A 36 -15.58 -0.69 6.61
CA LEU A 36 -16.76 -0.63 5.76
C LEU A 36 -18.02 -0.39 6.56
N ALA A 37 -18.14 -1.01 7.72
CA ALA A 37 -19.26 -0.72 8.60
C ALA A 37 -19.36 0.79 8.86
N SER A 38 -18.20 1.47 9.04
CA SER A 38 -18.13 2.93 9.13
C SER A 38 -18.49 3.62 7.83
N GLN A 39 -17.98 3.18 6.69
CA GLN A 39 -18.31 3.76 5.38
C GLN A 39 -19.79 3.57 5.02
N ILE A 40 -20.37 2.41 5.32
CA ILE A 40 -21.81 2.15 5.15
C ILE A 40 -22.61 3.14 5.99
N LEU A 41 -22.24 3.37 7.25
CA LEU A 41 -22.93 4.32 8.11
C LEU A 41 -22.80 5.76 7.59
N VAL A 42 -21.60 6.18 7.17
CA VAL A 42 -21.36 7.50 6.56
C VAL A 42 -22.15 7.68 5.28
N TRP A 43 -22.12 6.69 4.40
CA TRP A 43 -22.89 6.71 3.15
C TRP A 43 -24.39 6.83 3.39
N HIS A 44 -24.87 6.25 4.48
CA HIS A 44 -26.25 6.32 4.90
C HIS A 44 -26.52 7.45 5.92
N ASP A 45 -25.69 8.50 5.94
CA ASP A 45 -25.87 9.72 6.77
C ASP A 45 -25.81 9.49 8.30
N VAL A 46 -25.04 8.51 8.77
CA VAL A 46 -24.74 8.33 10.18
C VAL A 46 -23.40 8.99 10.49
N ALA A 47 -23.39 10.01 11.36
CA ALA A 47 -22.19 10.77 11.72
C ALA A 47 -21.04 9.88 12.21
N MET A 48 -19.80 10.19 11.82
CA MET A 48 -18.60 9.54 12.36
C MET A 48 -18.37 9.95 13.81
N ALA A 49 -17.95 9.01 14.66
CA ALA A 49 -17.45 9.37 15.99
C ALA A 49 -16.08 10.05 15.85
N ASP A 50 -15.81 11.07 16.64
CA ASP A 50 -14.46 11.60 16.79
C ASP A 50 -13.55 10.47 17.32
N ALA A 51 -12.63 10.00 16.49
CA ALA A 51 -11.60 9.06 16.92
C ALA A 51 -10.57 9.85 17.71
N THR A 52 -10.70 9.87 19.03
CA THR A 52 -9.71 10.47 19.91
C THR A 52 -8.57 9.48 20.10
N LEU A 53 -7.37 9.85 19.62
CA LEU A 53 -6.13 9.17 19.96
C LEU A 53 -5.90 9.29 21.48
N ASP A 54 -5.56 8.19 22.15
CA ASP A 54 -5.24 8.17 23.59
C ASP A 54 -3.84 8.76 23.85
N TYR A 55 -3.70 10.07 23.57
CA TYR A 55 -2.46 10.82 23.78
C TYR A 55 -2.41 11.42 25.18
N LYS A 56 -1.48 10.93 26.01
CA LYS A 56 -1.42 11.28 27.44
C LYS A 56 -0.55 12.49 27.81
N PRO A 57 0.52 12.86 27.06
CA PRO A 57 1.34 14.00 27.45
C PRO A 57 0.53 15.32 27.49
N THR A 58 0.75 16.11 28.54
CA THR A 58 0.03 17.36 28.80
C THR A 58 0.73 18.60 28.26
N LYS A 59 1.93 18.43 27.68
CA LYS A 59 2.73 19.49 27.05
C LYS A 59 3.50 18.94 25.85
N ALA A 60 3.83 19.81 24.92
CA ALA A 60 4.75 19.50 23.84
C ALA A 60 6.20 19.50 24.34
N GLY A 61 7.03 18.63 23.76
CA GLY A 61 8.45 18.50 24.10
C GLY A 61 8.73 17.87 25.46
N GLY A 62 10.01 17.74 25.75
CA GLY A 62 10.52 17.14 26.98
C GLY A 62 10.68 15.62 26.94
N GLY A 63 10.35 14.98 25.80
CA GLY A 63 10.56 13.55 25.59
C GLY A 63 11.97 13.16 25.11
N GLY A 64 12.84 14.15 24.90
CA GLY A 64 14.19 13.93 24.38
C GLY A 64 14.22 13.48 22.91
N PRO A 65 15.27 12.73 22.49
CA PRO A 65 15.37 12.25 21.12
C PRO A 65 14.48 11.05 20.84
N LEU A 66 13.92 10.99 19.62
CA LEU A 66 13.30 9.81 19.04
C LEU A 66 14.21 9.28 17.92
N LYS A 67 14.59 8.01 18.00
CA LYS A 67 15.49 7.36 17.04
C LYS A 67 14.76 6.25 16.29
N ILE A 68 14.63 6.41 14.97
CA ILE A 68 13.94 5.47 14.08
C ILE A 68 14.93 4.84 13.09
N LEU A 69 14.79 3.54 12.84
CA LEU A 69 15.50 2.83 11.78
C LEU A 69 14.56 2.55 10.59
N LEU A 70 14.96 3.04 9.43
CA LEU A 70 14.40 2.64 8.14
C LEU A 70 15.50 1.91 7.36
N TRP A 71 15.61 0.59 7.52
CA TRP A 71 16.68 -0.18 6.90
C TRP A 71 16.73 -0.07 5.37
N GLN A 72 15.58 0.25 4.72
CA GLN A 72 15.56 0.78 3.36
C GLN A 72 15.62 2.31 3.45
N ALA A 73 16.79 2.87 3.20
CA ALA A 73 17.04 4.29 3.40
C ALA A 73 16.24 5.19 2.46
N PRO A 74 15.66 6.30 2.97
CA PRO A 74 15.03 7.32 2.13
C PRO A 74 16.02 8.01 1.20
N THR A 75 15.56 8.34 -0.01
CA THR A 75 16.39 8.98 -1.05
C THR A 75 15.88 10.34 -1.49
N LEU A 76 14.64 10.68 -1.13
CA LEU A 76 14.01 11.98 -1.41
C LEU A 76 12.94 12.28 -0.35
N LEU A 77 12.51 13.55 -0.29
CA LEU A 77 11.53 14.03 0.68
C LEU A 77 10.30 14.71 0.02
N ASN A 78 10.21 14.74 -1.31
CA ASN A 78 9.00 15.21 -1.98
C ASN A 78 7.96 14.09 -2.06
N PRO A 79 6.76 14.25 -1.45
CA PRO A 79 5.75 13.20 -1.38
C PRO A 79 5.20 12.78 -2.75
N HIS A 80 5.14 13.71 -3.73
CA HIS A 80 4.61 13.43 -5.06
C HIS A 80 5.60 12.68 -5.96
N PHE A 81 6.85 12.52 -5.51
CA PHE A 81 7.88 11.68 -6.17
C PHE A 81 8.22 10.41 -5.39
N ALA A 82 7.61 10.23 -4.23
CA ALA A 82 7.87 9.13 -3.30
C ALA A 82 7.21 7.82 -3.78
N LEU A 83 7.87 7.12 -4.71
CA LEU A 83 7.41 5.81 -5.22
C LEU A 83 7.54 4.71 -4.15
N GLY A 84 8.66 4.68 -3.43
CA GLY A 84 8.93 3.69 -2.37
C GLY A 84 8.34 4.10 -1.03
N THR A 85 7.80 3.13 -0.28
CA THR A 85 7.22 3.36 1.06
C THR A 85 8.18 4.09 2.01
N LYS A 86 9.49 3.82 1.92
CA LYS A 86 10.55 4.50 2.68
C LYS A 86 10.53 6.02 2.49
N ASP A 87 10.32 6.48 1.25
CA ASP A 87 10.29 7.91 0.91
C ASP A 87 8.95 8.54 1.31
N GLN A 88 7.84 7.79 1.23
CA GLN A 88 6.51 8.20 1.72
C GLN A 88 6.52 8.40 3.24
N ILE A 89 7.14 7.46 3.99
CA ILE A 89 7.34 7.57 5.43
C ILE A 89 8.16 8.81 5.78
N ALA A 90 9.24 9.06 5.05
CA ALA A 90 10.14 10.16 5.29
C ALA A 90 9.50 11.53 4.98
N SER A 91 8.79 11.66 3.87
CA SER A 91 8.09 12.89 3.51
C SER A 91 6.99 13.24 4.51
N ARG A 92 6.27 12.24 5.05
CA ARG A 92 5.18 12.42 6.01
C ARG A 92 5.64 12.96 7.39
N ILE A 93 6.92 12.95 7.68
CA ILE A 93 7.51 13.64 8.85
C ILE A 93 7.28 15.15 8.76
N PHE A 94 7.35 15.70 7.55
CA PHE A 94 7.34 17.14 7.28
C PHE A 94 6.01 17.62 6.69
N PHE A 95 5.45 16.89 5.73
CA PHE A 95 4.24 17.28 5.02
C PHE A 95 3.01 16.54 5.55
N GLU A 96 1.89 17.23 5.54
CA GLU A 96 0.62 16.70 6.02
C GLU A 96 -0.47 16.70 4.94
N PRO A 97 -1.37 15.70 4.96
CA PRO A 97 -2.56 15.67 4.11
C PRO A 97 -3.72 16.45 4.75
N LEU A 98 -4.84 16.57 4.03
CA LEU A 98 -6.08 17.12 4.64
C LEU A 98 -6.66 16.19 5.70
N ALA A 99 -6.60 14.87 5.48
CA ALA A 99 -6.98 13.85 6.44
C ALA A 99 -6.11 12.60 6.31
N SER A 100 -6.06 11.78 7.34
CA SER A 100 -5.32 10.52 7.42
C SER A 100 -6.27 9.37 7.75
N TRP A 101 -5.83 8.12 7.56
CA TRP A 101 -6.58 6.91 7.90
C TRP A 101 -6.10 6.34 9.23
N ASP A 102 -7.00 6.19 10.21
CA ASP A 102 -6.70 5.49 11.46
C ASP A 102 -6.62 3.96 11.27
N LYS A 103 -6.31 3.23 12.32
CA LYS A 103 -6.20 1.76 12.31
C LYS A 103 -7.51 1.04 12.00
N GLU A 104 -8.65 1.67 12.30
CA GLU A 104 -9.98 1.19 11.98
C GLU A 104 -10.42 1.56 10.55
N GLY A 105 -9.61 2.35 9.81
CA GLY A 105 -9.91 2.83 8.47
C GLY A 105 -10.90 3.98 8.44
N ASN A 106 -11.02 4.76 9.53
CA ASN A 106 -11.77 6.00 9.56
C ASN A 106 -10.88 7.16 9.12
N LEU A 107 -11.49 8.18 8.52
CA LEU A 107 -10.81 9.44 8.24
C LEU A 107 -10.68 10.28 9.51
N ILE A 108 -9.45 10.72 9.78
CA ILE A 108 -9.10 11.64 10.87
C ILE A 108 -8.64 12.96 10.26
N PRO A 109 -9.25 14.12 10.62
CA PRO A 109 -8.83 15.41 10.10
C PRO A 109 -7.37 15.71 10.48
N CYS A 110 -6.55 16.15 9.51
CA CYS A 110 -5.17 16.59 9.72
C CYS A 110 -5.05 18.10 9.48
N LEU A 111 -4.98 18.55 8.23
CA LEU A 111 -5.07 19.97 7.86
C LEU A 111 -6.51 20.43 7.60
N ALA A 112 -7.44 19.51 7.41
CA ALA A 112 -8.86 19.83 7.38
C ALA A 112 -9.40 20.12 8.79
N ALA A 113 -10.37 21.00 8.90
CA ALA A 113 -11.06 21.31 10.16
C ALA A 113 -12.01 20.18 10.57
N GLU A 114 -12.61 19.51 9.59
CA GLU A 114 -13.55 18.40 9.76
C GLU A 114 -13.50 17.45 8.56
N VAL A 115 -13.98 16.22 8.72
CA VAL A 115 -14.16 15.29 7.60
C VAL A 115 -15.44 15.68 6.86
N PRO A 116 -15.41 15.82 5.52
CA PRO A 116 -16.62 16.05 4.72
C PRO A 116 -17.62 14.92 4.86
N THR A 117 -18.88 15.27 5.05
CA THR A 117 -20.02 14.36 5.10
C THR A 117 -21.21 14.97 4.35
N LYS A 118 -22.23 14.16 4.04
CA LYS A 118 -23.50 14.69 3.50
C LYS A 118 -24.20 15.59 4.53
N GLN A 119 -24.09 15.29 5.82
CA GLN A 119 -24.73 16.02 6.90
C GLN A 119 -24.17 17.41 7.12
N ASN A 120 -22.82 17.58 7.04
CA ASN A 120 -22.20 18.90 7.15
C ASN A 120 -22.11 19.65 5.81
N GLY A 121 -22.73 19.08 4.75
CA GLY A 121 -22.74 19.66 3.40
C GLY A 121 -21.40 19.57 2.66
N GLY A 122 -20.41 18.89 3.25
CA GLY A 122 -19.10 18.72 2.63
C GLY A 122 -19.09 17.72 1.48
N LEU A 123 -19.98 16.72 1.48
CA LEU A 123 -20.07 15.70 0.42
C LEU A 123 -21.38 15.87 -0.38
N ALA A 124 -21.27 16.10 -1.68
CA ALA A 124 -22.42 16.18 -2.56
C ALA A 124 -23.16 14.85 -2.65
N ALA A 125 -24.49 14.89 -2.64
CA ALA A 125 -25.34 13.69 -2.66
C ALA A 125 -25.17 12.83 -3.92
N ASP A 126 -24.84 13.49 -5.04
CA ASP A 126 -24.60 12.86 -6.35
C ASP A 126 -23.18 12.28 -6.50
N GLY A 127 -22.31 12.46 -5.49
CA GLY A 127 -20.92 11.99 -5.54
C GLY A 127 -20.01 12.77 -6.50
N MET A 128 -20.47 13.91 -7.03
CA MET A 128 -19.75 14.70 -8.04
C MET A 128 -18.78 15.72 -7.44
N SER A 129 -18.86 16.00 -6.15
CA SER A 129 -17.94 16.95 -5.51
C SER A 129 -17.82 16.75 -4.00
N VAL A 130 -16.69 17.23 -3.47
CA VAL A 130 -16.43 17.32 -2.03
C VAL A 130 -15.90 18.71 -1.69
N VAL A 131 -16.36 19.28 -0.58
CA VAL A 131 -15.89 20.55 -0.05
C VAL A 131 -15.09 20.28 1.22
N TRP A 132 -13.84 20.71 1.24
CA TRP A 132 -12.95 20.64 2.38
C TRP A 132 -12.85 22.01 3.04
N LYS A 133 -13.12 22.06 4.34
CA LYS A 133 -12.82 23.21 5.20
C LYS A 133 -11.46 23.00 5.84
N LEU A 134 -10.58 23.99 5.73
CA LEU A 134 -9.22 23.93 6.23
C LEU A 134 -9.12 24.49 7.66
N LYS A 135 -8.21 23.95 8.48
CA LYS A 135 -7.88 24.51 9.79
C LYS A 135 -7.35 25.93 9.61
N ARG A 136 -7.73 26.81 10.55
CA ARG A 136 -7.21 28.18 10.64
C ARG A 136 -5.99 28.22 11.55
N GLY A 137 -5.08 29.18 11.29
CA GLY A 137 -3.90 29.40 12.14
C GLY A 137 -2.81 28.34 11.99
N VAL A 138 -2.86 27.49 10.95
CA VAL A 138 -1.78 26.58 10.60
C VAL A 138 -0.72 27.35 9.80
N ASN A 139 0.54 27.22 10.21
CA ASN A 139 1.67 27.82 9.50
C ASN A 139 2.61 26.76 8.96
N TRP A 140 3.23 27.06 7.84
CA TRP A 140 4.40 26.35 7.33
C TRP A 140 5.59 26.54 8.28
N HIS A 141 6.57 25.66 8.21
CA HIS A 141 7.77 25.72 9.08
C HIS A 141 8.53 27.06 9.01
N ASP A 142 8.40 27.80 7.94
CA ASP A 142 8.98 29.13 7.75
C ASP A 142 8.08 30.28 8.22
N GLY A 143 6.94 29.97 8.86
CA GLY A 143 6.02 30.93 9.45
C GLY A 143 4.97 31.48 8.50
N LYS A 144 4.97 31.14 7.21
CA LYS A 144 3.92 31.55 6.26
C LYS A 144 2.63 30.77 6.52
N PRO A 145 1.44 31.39 6.33
CA PRO A 145 0.17 30.73 6.57
C PRO A 145 -0.10 29.63 5.52
N PHE A 146 -0.64 28.52 5.98
CA PHE A 146 -1.24 27.49 5.11
C PHE A 146 -2.64 27.93 4.70
N THR A 147 -2.94 27.88 3.40
CA THR A 147 -4.24 28.31 2.85
C THR A 147 -4.72 27.39 1.72
N ALA A 148 -5.92 27.67 1.23
CA ALA A 148 -6.51 27.01 0.06
C ALA A 148 -5.65 27.16 -1.22
N ASP A 149 -4.82 28.20 -1.32
CA ASP A 149 -3.89 28.35 -2.44
C ASP A 149 -2.87 27.20 -2.52
N ASP A 150 -2.43 26.67 -1.37
CA ASP A 150 -1.49 25.55 -1.32
C ASP A 150 -2.15 24.24 -1.77
N VAL A 151 -3.43 24.03 -1.43
CA VAL A 151 -4.20 22.86 -1.87
C VAL A 151 -4.45 22.89 -3.38
N VAL A 152 -4.87 24.06 -3.91
CA VAL A 152 -5.04 24.25 -5.36
C VAL A 152 -3.72 24.07 -6.09
N PHE A 153 -2.63 24.63 -5.56
CA PHE A 153 -1.28 24.47 -6.11
C PHE A 153 -0.86 23.00 -6.14
N THR A 154 -1.07 22.25 -5.05
CA THR A 154 -0.72 20.84 -4.98
C THR A 154 -1.44 20.03 -6.07
N TRP A 155 -2.73 20.30 -6.30
CA TRP A 155 -3.46 19.72 -7.41
C TRP A 155 -2.82 20.06 -8.76
N GLN A 156 -2.54 21.34 -9.04
CA GLN A 156 -1.93 21.77 -10.29
C GLN A 156 -0.57 21.10 -10.53
N TYR A 157 0.26 21.06 -9.48
CA TYR A 157 1.57 20.42 -9.50
C TYR A 157 1.49 18.91 -9.81
N ALA A 158 0.61 18.19 -9.13
CA ALA A 158 0.49 16.74 -9.28
C ALA A 158 -0.27 16.31 -10.55
N ALA A 159 -1.19 17.14 -11.04
CA ALA A 159 -1.97 16.88 -12.26
C ALA A 159 -1.18 17.15 -13.55
N ASP A 160 -0.16 18.01 -13.50
CA ASP A 160 0.67 18.35 -14.67
C ASP A 160 1.53 17.14 -15.07
N LEU A 161 1.28 16.61 -16.27
CA LEU A 161 2.01 15.47 -16.82
C LEU A 161 3.52 15.72 -16.96
N ALA A 162 3.92 16.98 -17.20
CA ALA A 162 5.33 17.36 -17.30
C ALA A 162 6.04 17.34 -15.94
N THR A 163 5.31 17.46 -14.84
CA THR A 163 5.84 17.25 -13.48
C THR A 163 6.24 15.78 -13.27
N ALA A 164 5.60 14.85 -13.96
CA ALA A 164 5.81 13.40 -13.83
C ALA A 164 5.72 12.93 -12.37
N ALA A 165 4.68 13.38 -11.65
CA ALA A 165 4.42 12.99 -10.28
C ALA A 165 3.90 11.56 -10.22
N PHE A 166 4.39 10.76 -9.28
CA PHE A 166 3.86 9.42 -8.99
C PHE A 166 2.36 9.46 -8.66
N THR A 167 1.90 10.55 -8.07
CA THR A 167 0.53 10.76 -7.61
C THR A 167 -0.42 11.28 -8.70
N THR A 168 0.03 11.51 -9.92
CA THR A 168 -0.76 12.08 -11.03
C THR A 168 -2.12 11.39 -11.22
N GLY A 169 -2.18 10.07 -11.03
CA GLY A 169 -3.41 9.29 -11.17
C GLY A 169 -4.56 9.76 -10.29
N SER A 170 -4.28 10.31 -9.10
CA SER A 170 -5.29 10.84 -8.16
C SER A 170 -5.72 12.27 -8.48
N TYR A 171 -4.98 12.99 -9.33
CA TYR A 171 -5.16 14.43 -9.52
C TYR A 171 -5.53 14.86 -10.95
N LYS A 172 -5.16 14.10 -11.98
CA LYS A 172 -5.33 14.49 -13.39
C LYS A 172 -6.78 14.62 -13.84
N ASP A 173 -7.68 13.90 -13.19
CA ASP A 173 -9.09 13.80 -13.60
C ASP A 173 -10.07 14.55 -12.69
N ILE A 174 -9.54 15.41 -11.83
CA ILE A 174 -10.32 16.27 -10.95
C ILE A 174 -10.07 17.75 -11.28
N LYS A 175 -10.95 18.60 -10.76
CA LYS A 175 -10.76 20.06 -10.71
C LYS A 175 -10.84 20.51 -9.27
N VAL A 176 -10.00 21.46 -8.86
CA VAL A 176 -10.02 22.04 -7.52
C VAL A 176 -10.25 23.54 -7.62
N ASP A 177 -11.37 23.99 -7.05
CA ASP A 177 -11.72 25.40 -7.00
C ASP A 177 -11.49 25.93 -5.57
N LYS A 178 -10.80 27.06 -5.47
CA LYS A 178 -10.73 27.85 -4.23
C LYS A 178 -12.06 28.58 -4.05
N ILE A 179 -12.72 28.36 -2.94
CA ILE A 179 -13.94 29.10 -2.55
C ILE A 179 -13.58 30.33 -1.72
N ASP A 180 -12.73 30.13 -0.71
CA ASP A 180 -12.10 31.18 0.09
C ASP A 180 -10.73 30.70 0.60
N ASP A 181 -10.04 31.48 1.45
CA ASP A 181 -8.70 31.13 1.95
C ASP A 181 -8.66 29.83 2.79
N HIS A 182 -9.80 29.36 3.27
CA HIS A 182 -9.90 28.15 4.09
C HIS A 182 -10.94 27.15 3.58
N THR A 183 -11.35 27.26 2.32
CA THR A 183 -12.33 26.35 1.72
C THR A 183 -11.97 26.03 0.29
N VAL A 184 -11.88 24.76 -0.03
CA VAL A 184 -11.69 24.26 -1.41
C VAL A 184 -12.80 23.30 -1.79
N LYS A 185 -13.18 23.30 -3.06
CA LYS A 185 -14.12 22.35 -3.65
C LYS A 185 -13.38 21.49 -4.68
N VAL A 186 -13.38 20.18 -4.47
CA VAL A 186 -12.91 19.20 -5.44
C VAL A 186 -14.10 18.73 -6.27
N ILE A 187 -13.96 18.76 -7.58
CA ILE A 187 -15.01 18.39 -8.55
C ILE A 187 -14.49 17.20 -9.34
N PHE A 188 -15.31 16.15 -9.43
CA PHE A 188 -15.02 14.91 -10.13
C PHE A 188 -15.69 14.89 -11.50
N LYS A 189 -15.11 14.18 -12.47
CA LYS A 189 -15.68 14.01 -13.82
C LYS A 189 -16.91 13.09 -13.85
N ALA A 190 -17.03 12.21 -12.85
CA ALA A 190 -18.13 11.26 -12.67
C ALA A 190 -18.41 11.05 -11.19
N PRO A 191 -19.60 10.55 -10.80
CA PRO A 191 -19.86 10.15 -9.43
C PRO A 191 -18.77 9.20 -8.95
N THR A 192 -18.17 9.49 -7.77
CA THR A 192 -17.08 8.68 -7.27
C THR A 192 -17.24 8.33 -5.79
N PRO A 193 -17.09 7.05 -5.42
CA PRO A 193 -16.94 6.63 -4.04
C PRO A 193 -15.57 7.00 -3.44
N PHE A 194 -14.59 7.38 -4.28
CA PHE A 194 -13.21 7.71 -3.88
C PHE A 194 -12.98 9.20 -3.61
N TRP A 195 -14.00 9.92 -3.24
CA TRP A 195 -13.90 11.37 -3.02
C TRP A 195 -12.76 11.78 -2.09
N ALA A 196 -12.29 10.87 -1.23
CA ALA A 196 -11.18 11.08 -0.32
C ALA A 196 -9.79 10.77 -0.93
N ASP A 197 -9.69 10.11 -2.08
CA ASP A 197 -8.38 9.74 -2.66
C ASP A 197 -7.46 10.94 -2.87
N PRO A 198 -7.87 12.06 -3.45
CA PRO A 198 -7.06 13.27 -3.47
C PRO A 198 -6.96 13.89 -2.07
N PHE A 199 -5.76 14.32 -1.69
CA PHE A 199 -5.48 15.06 -0.44
C PHE A 199 -5.61 14.28 0.86
N VAL A 200 -5.72 12.94 0.80
CA VAL A 200 -5.85 12.09 2.00
C VAL A 200 -4.74 11.04 2.05
N GLY A 201 -4.28 10.75 3.27
CA GLY A 201 -3.25 9.76 3.56
C GLY A 201 -1.83 10.16 3.18
N GLY A 202 -0.88 9.45 3.74
CA GLY A 202 0.54 9.74 3.58
C GLY A 202 1.14 9.33 2.23
N GLN A 203 0.40 8.57 1.41
CA GLN A 203 0.92 8.13 0.11
C GLN A 203 0.67 9.14 -1.02
N VAL A 204 -0.49 9.79 -1.04
CA VAL A 204 -0.89 10.66 -2.16
C VAL A 204 -1.35 12.04 -1.72
N GLY A 205 -1.80 12.21 -0.47
CA GLY A 205 -2.58 13.36 -0.05
C GLY A 205 -1.78 14.54 0.51
N GLN A 206 -0.47 14.44 0.63
CA GLN A 206 0.35 15.45 1.30
C GLN A 206 0.40 16.76 0.52
N ILE A 207 0.20 17.88 1.22
CA ILE A 207 0.13 19.22 0.62
C ILE A 207 1.52 19.85 0.50
N LEU A 208 1.77 20.53 -0.61
CA LEU A 208 3.01 21.27 -0.88
C LEU A 208 2.83 22.79 -0.70
N PRO A 209 3.82 23.50 -0.11
CA PRO A 209 3.80 24.95 -0.02
C PRO A 209 4.00 25.60 -1.39
N LYS A 210 3.00 26.32 -1.88
CA LYS A 210 3.04 27.02 -3.16
C LYS A 210 4.26 27.93 -3.28
N HIS A 211 4.60 28.65 -2.21
CA HIS A 211 5.71 29.61 -2.21
C HIS A 211 7.10 28.95 -2.28
N HIS A 212 7.21 27.64 -2.05
CA HIS A 212 8.45 26.86 -2.15
C HIS A 212 8.59 26.12 -3.48
N PHE A 213 7.47 25.70 -4.06
CA PHE A 213 7.45 24.86 -5.26
C PHE A 213 6.90 25.58 -6.49
N GLY A 214 6.35 26.80 -6.36
CA GLY A 214 5.67 27.50 -7.45
C GLY A 214 6.52 27.75 -8.68
N ASP A 215 7.81 28.01 -8.52
CA ASP A 215 8.76 28.23 -9.63
C ASP A 215 9.28 26.91 -10.25
N TYR A 216 8.90 25.77 -9.67
CA TYR A 216 9.39 24.43 -10.00
C TYR A 216 8.27 23.48 -10.45
N VAL A 217 7.38 23.94 -11.32
CA VAL A 217 6.30 23.11 -11.90
C VAL A 217 6.74 22.51 -13.23
N GLY A 218 6.14 21.39 -13.63
CA GLY A 218 6.41 20.72 -14.89
C GLY A 218 7.85 20.19 -14.97
N ALA A 219 8.54 20.43 -16.08
CA ALA A 219 9.89 19.91 -16.32
C ALA A 219 10.93 20.31 -15.25
N LYS A 220 10.72 21.46 -14.58
CA LYS A 220 11.59 21.94 -13.51
C LYS A 220 11.34 21.31 -12.13
N SER A 221 10.32 20.50 -11.99
CA SER A 221 9.89 19.96 -10.71
C SER A 221 10.97 19.17 -9.96
N ARG A 222 11.87 18.53 -10.69
CA ARG A 222 13.00 17.78 -10.11
C ARG A 222 14.12 18.67 -9.56
N GLU A 223 14.15 19.94 -9.92
CA GLU A 223 15.16 20.91 -9.49
C GLU A 223 14.78 21.62 -8.18
N ALA A 224 13.55 21.44 -7.70
CA ALA A 224 13.05 22.11 -6.50
C ALA A 224 13.90 21.77 -5.26
N PRO A 225 14.48 22.79 -4.58
CA PRO A 225 15.23 22.55 -3.34
C PRO A 225 14.41 21.83 -2.27
N GLY A 226 13.09 22.04 -2.24
CA GLY A 226 12.14 21.37 -1.35
C GLY A 226 12.09 19.85 -1.49
N ASN A 227 12.59 19.27 -2.58
CA ASN A 227 12.70 17.82 -2.78
C ASN A 227 13.66 17.17 -1.76
N LEU A 228 14.64 17.94 -1.25
CA LEU A 228 15.66 17.47 -0.30
C LEU A 228 15.67 18.28 1.01
N LYS A 229 15.10 19.49 1.00
CA LYS A 229 15.03 20.41 2.16
C LYS A 229 13.58 20.86 2.35
N PRO A 230 12.73 20.01 2.93
CA PRO A 230 11.30 20.27 3.02
C PRO A 230 10.97 21.43 3.97
N VAL A 231 10.01 22.24 3.58
CA VAL A 231 9.26 23.14 4.43
C VAL A 231 7.82 22.63 4.45
N GLY A 232 7.40 22.08 5.58
CA GLY A 232 6.09 21.45 5.75
C GLY A 232 5.27 22.13 6.84
N THR A 233 4.13 21.53 7.18
CA THR A 233 3.27 21.91 8.32
C THR A 233 3.43 20.94 9.49
N GLY A 234 4.18 19.87 9.30
CA GLY A 234 4.29 18.72 10.19
C GLY A 234 4.93 19.00 11.55
N PRO A 235 4.94 17.96 12.43
CA PRO A 235 5.38 18.09 13.81
C PRO A 235 6.89 18.35 13.97
N TYR A 236 7.68 18.10 12.93
CA TYR A 236 9.14 18.29 12.98
C TYR A 236 9.62 19.15 11.82
N LYS A 237 10.56 20.07 12.12
CA LYS A 237 11.25 20.94 11.17
C LYS A 237 12.53 20.27 10.69
N PHE A 238 12.85 20.48 9.42
CA PHE A 238 14.04 19.95 8.77
C PHE A 238 15.33 20.53 9.37
N VAL A 239 16.30 19.67 9.65
CA VAL A 239 17.66 20.04 10.04
C VAL A 239 18.68 19.53 9.03
N GLU A 240 18.68 18.24 8.72
CA GLU A 240 19.64 17.62 7.82
C GLU A 240 19.02 16.42 7.10
N PHE A 241 19.36 16.23 5.83
CA PHE A 241 19.07 15.01 5.07
C PHE A 241 20.29 14.59 4.25
N LYS A 242 20.72 13.37 4.46
CA LYS A 242 21.69 12.66 3.63
C LYS A 242 20.98 11.52 2.93
N PRO A 243 20.63 11.67 1.62
CA PRO A 243 19.97 10.62 0.87
C PRO A 243 20.68 9.27 1.00
N GLY A 244 19.91 8.24 1.28
CA GLY A 244 20.47 6.89 1.49
C GLY A 244 21.10 6.64 2.86
N ASP A 245 21.12 7.62 3.77
CA ASP A 245 21.76 7.51 5.07
C ASP A 245 20.89 7.98 6.23
N MET A 246 20.55 9.28 6.32
CA MET A 246 19.91 9.81 7.52
C MET A 246 19.06 11.05 7.29
N ILE A 247 18.07 11.22 8.18
CA ILE A 247 17.30 12.46 8.36
C ILE A 247 17.47 12.90 9.82
N ARG A 248 17.69 14.20 10.04
CA ARG A 248 17.56 14.85 11.33
C ARG A 248 16.53 15.95 11.26
N ALA A 249 15.72 16.01 12.30
CA ALA A 249 14.67 17.00 12.44
C ALA A 249 14.53 17.42 13.91
N GLU A 250 14.04 18.61 14.13
CA GLU A 250 13.76 19.17 15.45
C GLU A 250 12.26 19.44 15.61
N ARG A 251 11.81 19.48 16.84
CA ARG A 251 10.41 19.77 17.16
C ARG A 251 9.95 21.09 16.53
N ASN A 252 8.80 21.07 15.88
CA ASN A 252 8.10 22.30 15.48
C ASN A 252 7.41 22.90 16.71
N PRO A 253 7.88 24.05 17.24
CA PRO A 253 7.26 24.67 18.42
C PRO A 253 5.87 25.23 18.13
N ASP A 254 5.59 25.55 16.86
CA ASP A 254 4.34 26.14 16.39
C ASP A 254 3.40 25.10 15.75
N TYR A 255 3.57 23.82 16.11
CA TYR A 255 2.75 22.75 15.56
C TYR A 255 1.28 22.93 15.94
N HIS A 256 0.40 22.79 14.97
CA HIS A 256 -1.02 23.15 15.09
C HIS A 256 -1.86 22.23 16.00
N VAL A 257 -1.30 21.11 16.49
CA VAL A 257 -1.97 20.22 17.44
C VAL A 257 -1.40 20.47 18.85
N LYS A 258 -2.29 20.81 19.77
CA LYS A 258 -1.92 21.16 21.15
C LYS A 258 -1.19 20.00 21.84
N ASN A 259 -0.15 20.34 22.62
CA ASN A 259 0.67 19.41 23.41
C ASN A 259 1.53 18.44 22.58
N GLN A 260 1.58 18.56 21.26
CA GLN A 260 2.35 17.71 20.35
C GLN A 260 3.43 18.52 19.61
N PRO A 261 4.50 17.86 19.13
CA PRO A 261 4.89 16.48 19.44
C PRO A 261 5.56 16.37 20.82
N HIS A 262 5.66 15.14 21.35
CA HIS A 262 6.29 14.86 22.65
C HIS A 262 7.82 14.92 22.58
N PHE A 263 8.43 14.37 21.53
CA PHE A 263 9.89 14.32 21.39
C PHE A 263 10.45 15.65 20.89
N ASP A 264 11.66 15.99 21.37
CA ASP A 264 12.33 17.27 21.05
C ASP A 264 13.10 17.21 19.73
N THR A 265 13.68 16.04 19.42
CA THR A 265 14.42 15.79 18.18
C THR A 265 14.05 14.44 17.59
N LEU A 266 14.19 14.33 16.28
CA LEU A 266 13.98 13.10 15.52
C LEU A 266 15.25 12.79 14.72
N GLU A 267 15.73 11.57 14.87
CA GLU A 267 16.74 10.99 13.98
C GLU A 267 16.16 9.76 13.29
N VAL A 268 16.17 9.75 11.96
CA VAL A 268 15.85 8.59 11.15
C VAL A 268 17.13 8.12 10.50
N LYS A 269 17.62 6.95 10.91
CA LYS A 269 18.81 6.31 10.32
C LYS A 269 18.36 5.34 9.24
N GLY A 270 19.00 5.44 8.08
CA GLY A 270 18.78 4.56 6.95
C GLY A 270 19.88 3.52 6.77
N GLY A 271 19.61 2.56 5.87
CA GLY A 271 20.59 1.54 5.50
C GLY A 271 20.65 0.33 6.42
N GLY A 272 21.46 -0.65 6.03
CA GLY A 272 21.55 -1.93 6.72
C GLY A 272 20.55 -2.98 6.21
N ASP A 273 20.07 -3.81 7.11
CA ASP A 273 19.10 -4.87 6.83
C ASP A 273 18.08 -5.01 7.97
N ALA A 274 16.98 -5.74 7.69
CA ALA A 274 15.89 -5.90 8.65
C ALA A 274 16.31 -6.64 9.93
N VAL A 275 17.28 -7.56 9.87
CA VAL A 275 17.75 -8.33 11.03
C VAL A 275 18.54 -7.43 11.97
N SER A 276 19.45 -6.62 11.43
CA SER A 276 20.22 -5.64 12.20
C SER A 276 19.32 -4.59 12.84
N ALA A 277 18.31 -4.10 12.10
CA ALA A 277 17.34 -3.14 12.61
C ALA A 277 16.47 -3.75 13.74
N ALA A 278 16.00 -4.99 13.59
CA ALA A 278 15.27 -5.70 14.64
C ALA A 278 16.12 -5.86 15.90
N ARG A 279 17.40 -6.22 15.75
CA ARG A 279 18.34 -6.36 16.87
C ARG A 279 18.52 -5.05 17.62
N ALA A 280 18.70 -3.94 16.90
CA ALA A 280 18.93 -2.62 17.51
C ALA A 280 17.75 -2.13 18.38
N VAL A 281 16.54 -2.59 18.11
CA VAL A 281 15.36 -2.25 18.92
C VAL A 281 15.02 -3.35 19.92
N LEU A 282 14.85 -4.60 19.45
CA LEU A 282 14.33 -5.69 20.28
C LEU A 282 15.36 -6.21 21.29
N GLN A 283 16.65 -6.21 20.92
CA GLN A 283 17.70 -6.85 21.71
C GLN A 283 18.59 -5.86 22.46
N THR A 284 18.97 -4.74 21.83
CA THR A 284 19.87 -3.76 22.47
C THR A 284 19.16 -2.54 23.00
N GLY A 285 18.03 -2.13 22.40
CA GLY A 285 17.34 -0.89 22.74
C GLY A 285 18.10 0.38 22.33
N GLU A 286 19.02 0.29 21.37
CA GLU A 286 19.80 1.43 20.87
C GLU A 286 18.95 2.41 20.06
N TYR A 287 17.94 1.89 19.37
CA TYR A 287 16.92 2.65 18.65
C TYR A 287 15.55 2.41 19.25
N ASP A 288 14.66 3.41 19.14
CA ASP A 288 13.31 3.37 19.72
C ASP A 288 12.34 2.57 18.86
N PHE A 289 12.50 2.66 17.54
CA PHE A 289 11.60 2.04 16.57
C PHE A 289 12.35 1.58 15.33
N ALA A 290 11.91 0.46 14.75
CA ALA A 290 12.39 -0.02 13.46
C ALA A 290 11.22 -0.47 12.58
N TRP A 291 11.23 -0.01 11.32
CA TRP A 291 10.20 -0.27 10.33
C TRP A 291 10.43 -1.58 9.60
N ASN A 292 9.32 -2.30 9.33
CA ASN A 292 9.21 -3.39 8.36
C ASN A 292 10.12 -4.58 8.68
N MET A 293 9.82 -5.26 9.77
CA MET A 293 10.57 -6.42 10.25
C MET A 293 10.35 -7.65 9.35
N GLN A 294 10.94 -7.61 8.15
CA GLN A 294 10.98 -8.74 7.22
C GLN A 294 12.06 -9.74 7.65
N VAL A 295 11.85 -10.33 8.81
CA VAL A 295 12.75 -11.28 9.48
C VAL A 295 11.96 -12.53 9.82
N GLU A 296 12.65 -13.67 9.84
CA GLU A 296 12.02 -14.94 10.20
C GLU A 296 11.48 -14.94 11.63
N GLU A 297 10.32 -15.53 11.82
CA GLU A 297 9.61 -15.57 13.11
C GLU A 297 10.47 -16.07 14.27
N GLU A 298 11.22 -17.15 14.05
CA GLU A 298 12.07 -17.73 15.11
C GLU A 298 13.25 -16.82 15.50
N VAL A 299 13.72 -16.01 14.57
CA VAL A 299 14.75 -14.98 14.85
C VAL A 299 14.13 -13.83 15.66
N LEU A 300 12.95 -13.36 15.27
CA LEU A 300 12.22 -12.31 15.98
C LEU A 300 11.88 -12.72 17.43
N LYS A 301 11.35 -13.93 17.63
CA LYS A 301 11.06 -14.46 18.98
C LYS A 301 12.29 -14.46 19.90
N ARG A 302 13.44 -14.88 19.37
CA ARG A 302 14.69 -14.87 20.15
C ARG A 302 15.13 -13.45 20.53
N MET A 303 14.93 -12.49 19.62
CA MET A 303 15.27 -11.09 19.90
C MET A 303 14.30 -10.48 20.94
N GLU A 304 13.00 -10.74 20.84
CA GLU A 304 11.99 -10.29 21.81
C GLU A 304 12.25 -10.85 23.22
N ALA A 305 12.76 -12.08 23.31
CA ALA A 305 13.09 -12.73 24.59
C ALA A 305 14.15 -11.97 25.42
N SER A 306 14.90 -11.03 24.83
CA SER A 306 15.83 -10.15 25.56
C SER A 306 15.10 -9.06 26.38
N GLY A 307 13.81 -8.81 26.13
CA GLY A 307 12.94 -7.94 26.92
C GLY A 307 13.17 -6.43 26.74
N LYS A 308 13.92 -5.98 25.73
CA LYS A 308 14.15 -4.55 25.46
C LYS A 308 13.02 -3.92 24.64
N GLY A 309 12.43 -4.68 23.75
CA GLY A 309 11.36 -4.22 22.86
C GLY A 309 10.39 -5.34 22.53
N LYS A 310 9.38 -5.00 21.78
CA LYS A 310 8.29 -5.86 21.28
C LYS A 310 8.01 -5.60 19.83
N LEU A 311 7.38 -6.57 19.15
CA LEU A 311 6.83 -6.34 17.82
C LEU A 311 5.50 -5.62 17.92
N ASP A 312 5.33 -4.61 17.08
CA ASP A 312 4.04 -4.05 16.72
C ASP A 312 3.56 -4.72 15.43
N ILE A 313 2.43 -5.44 15.52
CA ILE A 313 1.85 -6.20 14.41
C ILE A 313 0.47 -5.62 14.12
N THR A 314 0.38 -4.81 13.06
CA THR A 314 -0.82 -4.09 12.68
C THR A 314 -1.47 -4.72 11.45
N PRO A 315 -2.75 -5.15 11.52
CA PRO A 315 -3.49 -5.64 10.36
C PRO A 315 -3.48 -4.65 9.21
N SER A 316 -3.33 -5.13 7.98
CA SER A 316 -3.33 -4.30 6.77
C SER A 316 -3.91 -5.05 5.57
N GLY A 317 -4.10 -4.37 4.44
CA GLY A 317 -4.49 -4.96 3.17
C GLY A 317 -3.32 -5.48 2.33
N ASN A 318 -2.10 -5.46 2.86
CA ASN A 318 -0.91 -5.87 2.10
C ASN A 318 -0.94 -7.37 1.79
N VAL A 319 -0.40 -7.73 0.63
CA VAL A 319 -0.33 -9.12 0.17
C VAL A 319 1.04 -9.46 -0.38
N GLU A 320 1.61 -10.55 0.08
CA GLU A 320 2.76 -11.21 -0.56
C GLU A 320 2.22 -12.18 -1.60
N PHE A 321 2.69 -12.11 -2.83
CA PHE A 321 2.17 -12.91 -3.93
C PHE A 321 3.23 -13.20 -4.98
N ILE A 322 2.96 -14.20 -5.79
CA ILE A 322 3.71 -14.48 -7.00
C ILE A 322 2.86 -14.01 -8.18
N ILE A 323 3.50 -13.35 -9.12
CA ILE A 323 2.91 -12.94 -10.38
C ILE A 323 3.58 -13.73 -11.52
N LEU A 324 2.78 -14.22 -12.46
CA LEU A 324 3.26 -14.91 -13.64
C LEU A 324 3.25 -13.96 -14.84
N ASN A 325 4.33 -13.96 -15.61
CA ASN A 325 4.43 -13.18 -16.84
C ASN A 325 3.66 -13.88 -17.95
N THR A 326 2.65 -13.24 -18.50
CA THR A 326 1.85 -13.80 -19.59
C THR A 326 2.45 -13.53 -20.98
N THR A 327 3.51 -12.73 -21.03
CA THR A 327 4.28 -12.39 -22.24
C THR A 327 5.67 -13.03 -22.20
N ASP A 328 6.34 -13.13 -23.32
CA ASP A 328 7.68 -13.76 -23.39
C ASP A 328 8.78 -12.77 -22.93
N PRO A 329 9.42 -13.03 -21.78
CA PRO A 329 10.48 -12.15 -21.26
C PRO A 329 11.84 -12.39 -21.96
N TRP A 330 11.95 -13.42 -22.80
CA TRP A 330 13.21 -13.83 -23.43
C TRP A 330 13.29 -13.40 -24.89
N THR A 331 12.14 -13.12 -25.52
CA THR A 331 12.05 -12.68 -26.92
C THR A 331 11.80 -11.17 -26.97
N GLU A 332 12.64 -10.46 -27.72
CA GLU A 332 12.46 -9.03 -27.99
C GLU A 332 11.55 -8.83 -29.20
N VAL A 333 10.52 -7.99 -29.03
CA VAL A 333 9.61 -7.58 -30.10
C VAL A 333 9.57 -6.04 -30.11
N ASP A 334 9.92 -5.44 -31.23
CA ASP A 334 10.00 -3.97 -31.41
C ASP A 334 10.89 -3.26 -30.36
N GLY A 335 12.00 -3.91 -29.98
CA GLY A 335 12.94 -3.39 -28.98
C GLY A 335 12.41 -3.46 -27.56
N GLU A 336 11.43 -4.33 -27.27
CA GLU A 336 10.86 -4.56 -25.95
C GLU A 336 10.78 -6.05 -25.62
N ARG A 337 11.36 -6.47 -24.50
CA ARG A 337 11.14 -7.77 -23.87
C ARG A 337 9.86 -7.72 -23.02
N SER A 338 9.25 -8.86 -22.76
CA SER A 338 7.94 -8.92 -22.09
C SER A 338 6.90 -8.05 -22.80
N SER A 339 6.97 -7.95 -24.12
CA SER A 339 6.06 -7.15 -24.93
C SER A 339 4.67 -7.77 -24.97
N VAL A 340 3.62 -6.94 -24.93
CA VAL A 340 2.22 -7.37 -25.11
C VAL A 340 1.96 -8.01 -26.48
N LYS A 341 2.87 -7.82 -27.44
CA LYS A 341 2.82 -8.45 -28.77
C LYS A 341 3.35 -9.88 -28.77
N SER A 342 3.95 -10.35 -27.67
CA SER A 342 4.40 -11.72 -27.47
C SER A 342 3.48 -12.47 -26.50
N ARG A 343 3.45 -13.79 -26.60
CA ARG A 343 2.80 -14.66 -25.63
C ARG A 343 3.86 -15.55 -24.99
N HIS A 344 3.76 -15.73 -23.68
CA HIS A 344 4.66 -16.64 -22.97
C HIS A 344 4.54 -18.05 -23.56
N PRO A 345 5.66 -18.70 -23.93
CA PRO A 345 5.62 -19.98 -24.65
C PRO A 345 4.94 -21.12 -23.87
N THR A 346 4.93 -21.08 -22.55
CA THR A 346 4.40 -22.14 -21.69
C THR A 346 3.42 -21.62 -20.63
N LEU A 347 3.66 -20.44 -20.00
CA LEU A 347 2.72 -19.84 -19.02
C LEU A 347 1.43 -19.29 -19.67
N SER A 348 1.35 -19.24 -20.98
CA SER A 348 0.08 -19.01 -21.70
C SER A 348 -0.91 -20.18 -21.56
N ASP A 349 -0.43 -21.40 -21.19
CA ASP A 349 -1.27 -22.57 -20.93
C ASP A 349 -1.87 -22.50 -19.51
N PRO A 350 -3.22 -22.43 -19.35
CA PRO A 350 -3.86 -22.38 -18.04
C PRO A 350 -3.55 -23.61 -17.16
N ALA A 351 -3.34 -24.79 -17.76
CA ALA A 351 -3.01 -26.01 -17.03
C ALA A 351 -1.66 -25.87 -16.29
N VAL A 352 -0.67 -25.25 -16.95
CA VAL A 352 0.64 -24.98 -16.36
C VAL A 352 0.52 -24.00 -15.19
N ARG A 353 -0.20 -22.89 -15.36
CA ARG A 353 -0.41 -21.91 -14.28
C ARG A 353 -1.13 -22.54 -13.09
N ARG A 354 -2.18 -23.35 -13.35
CA ARG A 354 -2.91 -24.06 -12.30
C ARG A 354 -2.02 -25.07 -11.58
N ALA A 355 -1.20 -25.82 -12.29
CA ALA A 355 -0.25 -26.75 -11.68
C ALA A 355 0.74 -26.02 -10.77
N ILE A 356 1.31 -24.89 -11.22
CA ILE A 356 2.22 -24.07 -10.39
C ILE A 356 1.50 -23.62 -9.09
N ASN A 357 0.24 -23.19 -9.17
CA ASN A 357 -0.53 -22.78 -7.98
C ASN A 357 -0.72 -23.93 -6.97
N LEU A 358 -0.92 -25.15 -7.44
CA LEU A 358 -1.03 -26.36 -6.60
C LEU A 358 0.31 -26.80 -5.97
N LEU A 359 1.44 -26.30 -6.48
CA LEU A 359 2.78 -26.61 -5.97
C LEU A 359 3.26 -25.60 -4.91
N ILE A 360 2.40 -24.70 -4.46
CA ILE A 360 2.71 -23.70 -3.44
C ILE A 360 2.16 -24.13 -2.08
N ASP A 361 3.02 -24.61 -1.19
CA ASP A 361 2.68 -24.98 0.19
C ASP A 361 2.61 -23.72 1.09
N ARG A 362 1.47 -23.02 1.02
CA ARG A 362 1.24 -21.78 1.76
C ARG A 362 1.25 -21.96 3.27
N ASP A 363 0.76 -23.09 3.76
CA ASP A 363 0.69 -23.38 5.20
C ASP A 363 2.09 -23.58 5.79
N SER A 364 2.96 -24.31 5.09
CA SER A 364 4.37 -24.45 5.51
C SER A 364 5.12 -23.13 5.41
N ILE A 365 4.91 -22.35 4.35
CA ILE A 365 5.51 -21.01 4.19
C ILE A 365 5.07 -20.11 5.34
N GLN A 366 3.79 -20.05 5.68
CA GLN A 366 3.32 -19.30 6.83
C GLN A 366 3.97 -19.82 8.12
N LYS A 367 3.84 -21.09 8.40
CA LYS A 367 4.23 -21.69 9.68
C LYS A 367 5.73 -21.53 9.96
N PHE A 368 6.57 -21.82 8.98
CA PHE A 368 8.02 -21.96 9.19
C PHE A 368 8.83 -20.74 8.81
N ILE A 369 8.27 -19.80 8.02
CA ILE A 369 9.00 -18.62 7.55
C ILE A 369 8.41 -17.34 8.15
N TYR A 370 7.11 -17.07 7.91
CA TYR A 370 6.50 -15.78 8.24
C TYR A 370 5.88 -15.74 9.64
N GLY A 371 5.44 -16.88 10.20
CA GLY A 371 4.82 -16.94 11.51
C GLY A 371 3.69 -15.91 11.69
N ARG A 372 3.81 -15.03 12.70
CA ARG A 372 2.88 -13.91 12.96
C ARG A 372 2.89 -12.84 11.87
N GLY A 373 3.93 -12.78 11.05
CA GLY A 373 4.10 -11.81 9.96
C GLY A 373 3.34 -12.16 8.68
N GLY A 374 2.47 -13.20 8.68
CA GLY A 374 1.69 -13.57 7.51
C GLY A 374 0.55 -14.53 7.84
N ILE A 375 -0.51 -14.47 7.03
CA ILE A 375 -1.66 -15.40 7.09
C ILE A 375 -1.87 -15.95 5.69
N ALA A 376 -1.80 -17.27 5.51
CA ALA A 376 -1.96 -17.93 4.21
C ALA A 376 -3.29 -17.56 3.55
N THR A 377 -3.24 -17.28 2.24
CA THR A 377 -4.40 -16.81 1.51
C THR A 377 -4.39 -17.22 0.04
N ALA A 378 -5.59 -17.32 -0.54
CA ALA A 378 -5.82 -17.48 -1.98
C ALA A 378 -6.28 -16.19 -2.65
N SER A 379 -6.56 -15.13 -1.86
CA SER A 379 -7.13 -13.87 -2.33
C SER A 379 -6.06 -12.80 -2.42
N PHE A 380 -6.05 -12.02 -3.48
CA PHE A 380 -5.18 -10.87 -3.62
C PHE A 380 -5.67 -9.71 -2.74
N VAL A 381 -7.00 -9.55 -2.63
CA VAL A 381 -7.63 -8.63 -1.69
C VAL A 381 -7.95 -9.37 -0.39
N ASN A 382 -7.35 -8.97 0.73
CA ASN A 382 -7.51 -9.65 2.01
C ASN A 382 -8.18 -8.81 3.10
N ALA A 383 -8.13 -7.50 2.97
CA ALA A 383 -8.72 -6.58 3.94
C ALA A 383 -9.15 -5.28 3.21
N PRO A 384 -10.18 -4.62 3.69
CA PRO A 384 -11.13 -5.09 4.71
C PRO A 384 -11.86 -6.37 4.29
N LYS A 385 -12.27 -7.19 5.24
CA LYS A 385 -12.76 -8.57 5.01
C LYS A 385 -13.92 -8.71 4.01
N GLN A 386 -14.76 -7.68 3.89
CA GLN A 386 -15.89 -7.66 2.94
C GLN A 386 -15.50 -7.66 1.47
N PHE A 387 -14.28 -7.28 1.14
CA PHE A 387 -13.75 -7.35 -0.22
C PHE A 387 -13.03 -8.67 -0.50
N LYS A 388 -12.87 -9.51 0.52
CA LYS A 388 -12.24 -10.82 0.36
C LYS A 388 -13.25 -11.82 -0.18
N SER A 389 -12.97 -12.38 -1.35
CA SER A 389 -13.85 -13.38 -1.95
C SER A 389 -13.92 -14.66 -1.09
N PRO A 390 -15.12 -15.15 -0.77
CA PRO A 390 -15.29 -16.45 -0.10
C PRO A 390 -15.08 -17.63 -1.05
N LYS A 391 -15.03 -17.42 -2.37
CA LYS A 391 -14.88 -18.47 -3.38
C LYS A 391 -13.44 -18.91 -3.54
N LEU A 392 -12.49 -17.97 -3.44
CA LEU A 392 -11.08 -18.27 -3.63
C LEU A 392 -10.54 -19.19 -2.53
N LYS A 393 -9.97 -20.32 -2.94
CA LYS A 393 -9.37 -21.32 -2.08
C LYS A 393 -7.99 -21.69 -2.63
N TYR A 394 -7.07 -22.04 -1.74
CA TYR A 394 -5.81 -22.63 -2.13
C TYR A 394 -5.78 -24.11 -1.69
N GLU A 395 -4.97 -24.85 -2.39
CA GLU A 395 -4.70 -26.26 -2.14
C GLU A 395 -3.23 -26.52 -2.45
N PHE A 396 -2.60 -27.40 -1.70
CA PHE A 396 -1.27 -27.91 -2.02
C PHE A 396 -1.38 -29.39 -2.34
N ASP A 397 -1.13 -29.77 -3.61
CA ASP A 397 -1.28 -31.13 -4.08
C ASP A 397 -0.38 -31.39 -5.30
N ILE A 398 0.74 -32.07 -5.05
CA ILE A 398 1.73 -32.40 -6.07
C ILE A 398 1.18 -33.42 -7.08
N ASP A 399 0.41 -34.41 -6.62
CA ASP A 399 -0.12 -35.47 -7.48
C ASP A 399 -1.19 -34.93 -8.42
N LYS A 400 -2.05 -34.05 -7.91
CA LYS A 400 -3.03 -33.33 -8.73
C LYS A 400 -2.37 -32.40 -9.75
N ALA A 401 -1.27 -31.71 -9.37
CA ALA A 401 -0.49 -30.92 -10.32
C ALA A 401 0.11 -31.77 -11.44
N ASN A 402 0.71 -32.93 -11.09
CA ASN A 402 1.21 -33.87 -12.07
C ASN A 402 0.10 -34.35 -13.03
N LYS A 403 -1.06 -34.75 -12.49
CA LYS A 403 -2.21 -35.21 -13.28
C LYS A 403 -2.68 -34.13 -14.27
N ILE A 404 -2.83 -32.88 -13.83
CA ILE A 404 -3.24 -31.78 -14.70
C ILE A 404 -2.24 -31.57 -15.85
N LEU A 405 -0.94 -31.65 -15.57
CA LEU A 405 0.10 -31.51 -16.59
C LEU A 405 0.09 -32.69 -17.57
N ASP A 406 -0.12 -33.92 -17.08
CA ASP A 406 -0.23 -35.11 -17.94
C ASP A 406 -1.45 -35.01 -18.87
N GLU A 407 -2.62 -34.65 -18.34
CA GLU A 407 -3.86 -34.44 -19.11
C GLU A 407 -3.73 -33.34 -20.15
N ALA A 408 -2.91 -32.30 -19.86
CA ALA A 408 -2.62 -31.22 -20.80
C ALA A 408 -1.53 -31.57 -21.83
N GLY A 409 -0.96 -32.79 -21.77
CA GLY A 409 0.05 -33.28 -22.72
C GLY A 409 1.48 -32.83 -22.41
N TRP A 410 1.74 -32.33 -21.19
CA TRP A 410 3.10 -32.04 -20.72
C TRP A 410 3.76 -33.31 -20.17
N THR A 411 4.58 -33.97 -20.93
CA THR A 411 5.23 -35.25 -20.56
C THR A 411 6.65 -35.03 -20.04
N LYS A 412 7.09 -35.86 -19.09
CA LYS A 412 8.47 -35.78 -18.56
C LYS A 412 9.47 -36.30 -19.59
N GLY A 413 10.44 -35.50 -19.96
CA GLY A 413 11.58 -35.86 -20.77
C GLY A 413 12.59 -36.73 -20.03
N ALA A 414 13.67 -37.13 -20.72
CA ALA A 414 14.75 -37.95 -20.16
C ALA A 414 15.50 -37.26 -18.99
N ASP A 415 15.50 -35.92 -18.96
CA ASP A 415 16.05 -35.11 -17.87
C ASP A 415 15.06 -34.88 -16.70
N GLY A 416 13.88 -35.50 -16.75
CA GLY A 416 12.83 -35.38 -15.76
C GLY A 416 12.02 -34.09 -15.84
N ILE A 417 12.34 -33.17 -16.77
CA ILE A 417 11.62 -31.93 -17.00
C ILE A 417 10.49 -32.17 -17.98
N ARG A 418 9.33 -31.59 -17.73
CA ARG A 418 8.18 -31.70 -18.62
C ARG A 418 8.37 -30.87 -19.86
N GLU A 419 7.96 -31.45 -21.00
CA GLU A 419 8.01 -30.81 -22.31
C GLU A 419 6.76 -31.08 -23.12
N LYS A 420 6.42 -30.15 -24.00
CA LYS A 420 5.38 -30.25 -25.02
C LYS A 420 5.74 -29.38 -26.20
N ASP A 421 5.59 -29.90 -27.41
CA ASP A 421 5.91 -29.22 -28.69
C ASP A 421 7.32 -28.58 -28.69
N GLY A 422 8.32 -29.32 -28.15
CA GLY A 422 9.69 -28.86 -28.04
C GLY A 422 9.97 -27.77 -27.01
N LYS A 423 8.99 -27.40 -26.19
CA LYS A 423 9.12 -26.41 -25.12
C LYS A 423 9.17 -27.10 -23.76
N LYS A 424 10.14 -26.73 -22.92
CA LYS A 424 10.31 -27.27 -21.56
C LYS A 424 9.76 -26.33 -20.52
N LEU A 425 9.24 -26.90 -19.41
CA LEU A 425 8.81 -26.13 -18.24
C LEU A 425 10.02 -25.72 -17.39
N LYS A 426 10.71 -24.66 -17.83
CA LYS A 426 11.86 -24.03 -17.16
C LYS A 426 11.57 -22.56 -16.95
N TYR A 427 11.74 -22.06 -15.71
CA TYR A 427 11.37 -20.70 -15.34
C TYR A 427 12.43 -20.02 -14.48
N VAL A 428 12.68 -18.75 -14.75
CA VAL A 428 13.39 -17.85 -13.86
C VAL A 428 12.39 -17.23 -12.88
N PHE A 429 12.58 -17.50 -11.61
CA PHE A 429 11.77 -16.97 -10.52
C PHE A 429 12.53 -15.89 -9.77
N GLN A 430 12.18 -14.63 -10.00
CA GLN A 430 12.86 -13.44 -9.49
C GLN A 430 12.18 -12.88 -8.25
N THR A 431 12.97 -12.36 -7.30
CA THR A 431 12.50 -11.58 -6.16
C THR A 431 13.57 -10.61 -5.66
N SER A 432 13.24 -9.72 -4.73
CA SER A 432 14.24 -8.91 -4.04
C SER A 432 15.05 -9.75 -3.04
N THR A 433 16.31 -9.39 -2.81
CA THR A 433 17.15 -10.01 -1.76
C THR A 433 16.47 -9.82 -0.41
N ASN A 434 15.95 -10.92 0.13
CA ASN A 434 15.20 -10.98 1.37
C ASN A 434 15.14 -12.44 1.85
N ALA A 435 15.58 -12.75 3.05
CA ALA A 435 15.69 -14.12 3.53
C ALA A 435 14.36 -14.90 3.53
N PRO A 436 13.23 -14.37 4.02
CA PRO A 436 11.93 -15.02 3.90
C PRO A 436 11.53 -15.35 2.47
N ARG A 437 11.76 -14.44 1.51
CA ARG A 437 11.42 -14.68 0.10
C ARG A 437 12.31 -15.74 -0.54
N GLN A 438 13.62 -15.69 -0.29
CA GLN A 438 14.56 -16.68 -0.82
C GLN A 438 14.25 -18.09 -0.29
N LYS A 439 13.85 -18.23 0.98
CA LYS A 439 13.39 -19.50 1.54
C LYS A 439 12.06 -19.95 0.93
N THR A 440 11.14 -19.03 0.67
CA THR A 440 9.88 -19.32 -0.03
C THR A 440 10.14 -19.83 -1.44
N GLN A 441 11.05 -19.18 -2.20
CA GLN A 441 11.48 -19.66 -3.52
C GLN A 441 12.05 -21.09 -3.44
N ALA A 442 12.85 -21.41 -2.42
CA ALA A 442 13.45 -22.74 -2.27
C ALA A 442 12.39 -23.83 -2.03
N ILE A 443 11.38 -23.56 -1.20
CA ILE A 443 10.25 -24.48 -0.95
C ILE A 443 9.49 -24.73 -2.25
N ILE A 444 9.13 -23.68 -2.99
CA ILE A 444 8.37 -23.77 -4.23
C ILE A 444 9.19 -24.50 -5.31
N LYS A 445 10.48 -24.17 -5.44
CA LYS A 445 11.40 -24.86 -6.35
C LYS A 445 11.41 -26.37 -6.12
N GLN A 446 11.48 -26.80 -4.85
CA GLN A 446 11.49 -28.21 -4.51
C GLN A 446 10.18 -28.93 -4.88
N ALA A 447 9.02 -28.30 -4.67
CA ALA A 447 7.73 -28.83 -5.08
C ALA A 447 7.60 -28.89 -6.62
N CYS A 448 8.01 -27.83 -7.31
CA CYS A 448 8.04 -27.75 -8.78
C CYS A 448 8.92 -28.86 -9.40
N GLN A 449 10.10 -29.12 -8.83
CA GLN A 449 11.00 -30.20 -9.28
C GLN A 449 10.33 -31.58 -9.23
N LYS A 450 9.55 -31.87 -8.18
CA LYS A 450 8.79 -33.13 -8.06
C LYS A 450 7.74 -33.28 -9.17
N ALA A 451 7.20 -32.16 -9.63
CA ALA A 451 6.25 -32.12 -10.74
C ALA A 451 6.91 -32.04 -12.14
N GLY A 452 8.23 -32.06 -12.24
CA GLY A 452 8.95 -31.95 -13.50
C GLY A 452 9.02 -30.51 -14.06
N ILE A 453 8.97 -29.51 -13.17
CA ILE A 453 9.16 -28.10 -13.51
C ILE A 453 10.49 -27.62 -12.92
N GLU A 454 11.37 -27.10 -13.77
CA GLU A 454 12.65 -26.54 -13.34
C GLU A 454 12.51 -25.07 -12.99
N ILE A 455 13.00 -24.67 -11.81
CA ILE A 455 13.00 -23.28 -11.35
C ILE A 455 14.44 -22.82 -11.13
N GLU A 456 14.85 -21.78 -11.84
CA GLU A 456 16.04 -20.98 -11.56
C GLU A 456 15.64 -19.83 -10.63
N VAL A 457 16.25 -19.71 -9.44
CA VAL A 457 15.97 -18.64 -8.49
C VAL A 457 16.90 -17.47 -8.72
N LYS A 458 16.36 -16.26 -8.81
CA LYS A 458 17.09 -15.00 -8.97
C LYS A 458 16.71 -14.03 -7.87
N ALA A 459 17.70 -13.51 -7.14
CA ALA A 459 17.50 -12.48 -6.13
C ALA A 459 18.23 -11.19 -6.56
N VAL A 460 17.52 -10.07 -6.52
CA VAL A 460 18.00 -8.74 -6.91
C VAL A 460 17.96 -7.84 -5.66
N THR A 461 18.94 -6.97 -5.47
CA THR A 461 18.91 -6.04 -4.34
C THR A 461 17.63 -5.20 -4.37
N ALA A 462 17.03 -4.91 -3.21
CA ALA A 462 15.74 -4.22 -3.15
C ALA A 462 15.77 -2.82 -3.82
N SER A 463 16.89 -2.10 -3.74
CA SER A 463 17.08 -0.79 -4.39
C SER A 463 17.07 -0.86 -5.91
N VAL A 464 17.47 -1.99 -6.49
CA VAL A 464 17.43 -2.28 -7.93
C VAL A 464 16.06 -2.82 -8.31
N PHE A 465 15.55 -3.83 -7.60
CA PHE A 465 14.27 -4.48 -7.90
C PHE A 465 13.09 -3.49 -7.87
N PHE A 466 13.06 -2.59 -6.88
CA PHE A 466 12.03 -1.55 -6.73
C PHE A 466 12.47 -0.17 -7.26
N SER A 467 13.45 -0.13 -8.16
CA SER A 467 13.89 1.11 -8.78
C SER A 467 12.87 1.59 -9.82
N SER A 468 12.69 2.91 -9.89
CA SER A 468 11.97 3.59 -10.97
C SER A 468 12.88 3.99 -12.15
N ASP A 469 14.15 3.61 -12.12
CA ASP A 469 15.09 3.88 -13.20
C ASP A 469 14.74 3.02 -14.42
N VAL A 470 14.28 3.68 -15.49
CA VAL A 470 13.93 3.03 -16.76
C VAL A 470 15.12 2.41 -17.48
N GLY A 471 16.35 2.79 -17.13
CA GLY A 471 17.59 2.17 -17.66
C GLY A 471 17.87 0.80 -17.05
N ASN A 472 17.35 0.51 -15.84
CA ASN A 472 17.62 -0.71 -15.11
C ASN A 472 16.78 -1.89 -15.64
N PRO A 473 17.40 -2.98 -16.15
CA PRO A 473 16.67 -4.13 -16.68
C PRO A 473 16.04 -5.04 -15.61
N ASP A 474 16.52 -4.99 -14.37
CA ASP A 474 16.14 -5.91 -13.29
C ASP A 474 15.03 -5.37 -12.37
N THR A 475 14.31 -4.33 -12.82
CA THR A 475 13.15 -3.81 -12.07
C THR A 475 11.95 -4.75 -12.19
N TYR A 476 11.18 -4.85 -11.10
CA TYR A 476 9.95 -5.65 -11.09
C TYR A 476 8.92 -5.18 -12.15
N SER A 477 8.92 -3.89 -12.53
CA SER A 477 7.98 -3.36 -13.53
C SER A 477 8.34 -3.75 -14.96
N LYS A 478 9.62 -3.96 -15.28
CA LYS A 478 10.04 -4.53 -16.56
C LYS A 478 9.73 -6.02 -16.67
N PHE A 479 9.85 -6.71 -15.57
CA PHE A 479 9.53 -8.12 -15.43
C PHE A 479 10.24 -9.01 -16.50
N TYR A 480 11.55 -8.90 -16.58
CA TYR A 480 12.35 -9.73 -17.47
C TYR A 480 12.71 -11.09 -16.83
N ALA A 481 11.66 -11.73 -16.32
CA ALA A 481 11.63 -13.06 -15.72
C ALA A 481 10.28 -13.72 -16.00
N ASP A 482 10.16 -15.02 -15.73
CA ASP A 482 8.90 -15.75 -15.94
C ASP A 482 7.95 -15.60 -14.73
N MET A 483 8.52 -15.53 -13.54
CA MET A 483 7.82 -15.43 -12.27
C MET A 483 8.48 -14.38 -11.37
N GLU A 484 7.68 -13.60 -10.66
CA GLU A 484 8.17 -12.67 -9.65
C GLU A 484 7.39 -12.80 -8.35
N MET A 485 8.08 -12.54 -7.22
CA MET A 485 7.47 -12.49 -5.90
C MET A 485 7.84 -11.20 -5.18
N TYR A 486 6.82 -10.50 -4.71
CA TYR A 486 6.98 -9.32 -3.88
C TYR A 486 5.72 -9.03 -3.05
N ASN A 487 5.81 -8.06 -2.16
CA ASN A 487 4.66 -7.54 -1.42
C ASN A 487 4.13 -6.28 -2.12
N THR A 488 2.83 -6.19 -2.28
CA THR A 488 2.16 -4.95 -2.67
C THR A 488 1.32 -4.40 -1.53
N THR A 489 1.23 -3.07 -1.45
CA THR A 489 0.54 -2.37 -0.38
C THR A 489 -0.84 -1.91 -0.82
N GLN A 490 -1.80 -2.01 0.10
CA GLN A 490 -3.10 -1.38 -0.04
C GLN A 490 -3.10 -0.11 0.84
N PRO A 491 -3.04 1.08 0.23
CA PRO A 491 -2.79 2.33 0.96
C PRO A 491 -4.03 2.96 1.59
N GLN A 492 -5.19 2.33 1.44
CA GLN A 492 -6.48 2.80 1.96
C GLN A 492 -7.44 1.61 2.11
N PRO A 493 -8.51 1.76 2.92
CA PRO A 493 -9.47 0.67 3.16
C PRO A 493 -10.17 0.15 1.90
N ASP A 494 -10.32 0.99 0.88
CA ASP A 494 -10.88 0.59 -0.40
C ASP A 494 -9.81 -0.06 -1.28
N PRO A 495 -10.03 -1.28 -1.83
CA PRO A 495 -9.02 -2.00 -2.59
C PRO A 495 -8.89 -1.60 -4.06
N GLU A 496 -9.63 -0.60 -4.53
CA GLU A 496 -9.58 -0.20 -5.93
C GLU A 496 -8.16 0.09 -6.41
N ARG A 497 -7.38 0.87 -5.62
CA ARG A 497 -5.98 1.16 -5.96
C ARG A 497 -5.08 -0.09 -5.96
N LEU A 498 -5.40 -1.09 -5.16
CA LEU A 498 -4.70 -2.38 -5.20
C LEU A 498 -5.03 -3.11 -6.50
N LEU A 499 -6.31 -3.11 -6.87
CA LEU A 499 -6.84 -3.84 -8.04
C LEU A 499 -6.57 -3.15 -9.39
N ASN A 500 -6.06 -1.92 -9.43
CA ASN A 500 -5.63 -1.34 -10.70
C ASN A 500 -4.46 -2.11 -11.35
N GLN A 501 -3.81 -3.02 -10.62
CA GLN A 501 -2.88 -4.01 -11.15
C GLN A 501 -3.55 -5.08 -12.03
N CYS A 502 -4.89 -5.11 -12.04
CA CYS A 502 -5.70 -6.09 -12.76
C CYS A 502 -6.42 -5.51 -14.00
N VAL A 503 -6.05 -4.33 -14.46
CA VAL A 503 -6.74 -3.69 -15.58
C VAL A 503 -5.84 -3.51 -16.80
N SER A 504 -6.42 -3.57 -17.99
CA SER A 504 -5.67 -3.57 -19.24
C SER A 504 -4.96 -2.24 -19.54
N TRP A 505 -5.54 -1.11 -19.15
CA TRP A 505 -4.95 0.22 -19.37
C TRP A 505 -3.80 0.57 -18.41
N GLU A 506 -3.56 -0.26 -17.40
CA GLU A 506 -2.42 -0.17 -16.49
C GLU A 506 -1.29 -1.15 -16.85
N ILE A 507 -1.35 -1.79 -18.01
CA ILE A 507 -0.27 -2.67 -18.45
C ILE A 507 1.05 -1.89 -18.59
N ALA A 508 2.10 -2.38 -17.94
CA ALA A 508 3.44 -1.81 -18.00
C ALA A 508 4.08 -2.11 -19.37
N THR A 509 4.39 -1.07 -20.14
CA THR A 509 4.99 -1.15 -21.49
C THR A 509 6.14 -0.16 -21.63
N LYS A 510 6.94 -0.32 -22.69
CA LYS A 510 7.99 0.64 -23.04
C LYS A 510 7.44 2.04 -23.29
N ASP A 511 6.27 2.15 -23.93
CA ASP A 511 5.65 3.43 -24.28
C ASP A 511 5.26 4.24 -23.05
N ASN A 512 4.79 3.58 -21.97
CA ASN A 512 4.52 4.24 -20.70
C ASN A 512 5.71 4.19 -19.73
N LYS A 513 6.92 3.89 -20.22
CA LYS A 513 8.17 3.78 -19.43
C LYS A 513 8.05 2.80 -18.26
N TRP A 514 7.29 1.74 -18.45
CA TRP A 514 6.95 0.72 -17.44
C TRP A 514 6.35 1.31 -16.15
N LEU A 515 5.63 2.43 -16.25
CA LEU A 515 4.95 3.08 -15.13
C LEU A 515 3.54 2.50 -14.88
N GLY A 516 3.05 1.63 -15.77
CA GLY A 516 1.82 0.89 -15.54
C GLY A 516 1.94 -0.07 -14.35
N ARG A 517 0.84 -0.34 -13.70
CA ARG A 517 0.80 -1.19 -12.50
C ARG A 517 0.53 -2.67 -12.80
N ASN A 518 -0.01 -2.99 -13.97
CA ASN A 518 -0.23 -4.36 -14.41
C ASN A 518 1.05 -4.94 -15.03
N ASN A 519 1.89 -5.50 -14.18
CA ASN A 519 3.16 -6.11 -14.60
C ASN A 519 2.98 -7.50 -15.21
N SER A 520 1.84 -8.18 -14.99
CA SER A 520 1.55 -9.48 -15.57
C SER A 520 1.33 -9.44 -17.09
N ARG A 521 0.94 -8.29 -17.61
CA ARG A 521 0.44 -8.05 -18.97
C ARG A 521 -0.79 -8.90 -19.32
N TYR A 522 -1.37 -9.55 -18.34
CA TYR A 522 -2.65 -10.24 -18.50
C TYR A 522 -3.78 -9.22 -18.59
N SER A 523 -4.74 -9.47 -19.46
CA SER A 523 -5.95 -8.66 -19.56
C SER A 523 -7.16 -9.57 -19.70
N ASP A 524 -8.25 -9.12 -19.06
CA ASP A 524 -9.54 -9.78 -19.13
C ASP A 524 -10.64 -8.72 -19.26
N PRO A 525 -11.46 -8.73 -20.34
CA PRO A 525 -12.50 -7.74 -20.57
C PRO A 525 -13.57 -7.68 -19.45
N GLU A 526 -13.86 -8.80 -18.80
CA GLU A 526 -14.81 -8.82 -17.68
C GLU A 526 -14.22 -8.21 -16.40
N ALA A 527 -12.91 -8.35 -16.18
CA ALA A 527 -12.22 -7.63 -15.11
C ALA A 527 -12.25 -6.12 -15.36
N ASP A 528 -11.90 -5.69 -16.57
CA ASP A 528 -11.96 -4.28 -16.99
C ASP A 528 -13.37 -3.68 -16.83
N LYS A 529 -14.38 -4.42 -17.23
CA LYS A 529 -15.79 -4.00 -17.11
C LYS A 529 -16.23 -3.90 -15.64
N ALA A 530 -15.90 -4.90 -14.83
CA ALA A 530 -16.22 -4.90 -13.40
C ALA A 530 -15.53 -3.76 -12.66
N TYR A 531 -14.25 -3.52 -12.96
CA TYR A 531 -13.48 -2.43 -12.37
C TYR A 531 -14.06 -1.06 -12.73
N LYS A 532 -14.35 -0.80 -14.02
CA LYS A 532 -14.98 0.45 -14.48
C LYS A 532 -16.36 0.68 -13.84
N ALA A 533 -17.15 -0.38 -13.69
CA ALA A 533 -18.44 -0.28 -12.99
C ALA A 533 -18.24 0.08 -11.51
N ALA A 534 -17.24 -0.52 -10.84
CA ALA A 534 -16.94 -0.23 -9.45
C ALA A 534 -16.47 1.22 -9.22
N GLN A 535 -15.81 1.84 -10.20
CA GLN A 535 -15.35 3.23 -10.09
C GLN A 535 -16.48 4.24 -9.89
N ASN A 536 -17.67 3.95 -10.41
CA ASN A 536 -18.82 4.85 -10.34
C ASN A 536 -19.97 4.30 -9.47
N GLU A 537 -19.82 3.10 -8.89
CA GLU A 537 -20.85 2.50 -8.04
C GLU A 537 -20.80 3.09 -6.62
N LEU A 538 -21.84 3.81 -6.27
CA LEU A 538 -21.95 4.48 -4.98
C LEU A 538 -22.54 3.57 -3.89
N ASP A 539 -23.19 2.48 -4.24
CA ASP A 539 -23.66 1.49 -3.27
C ASP A 539 -22.48 0.62 -2.82
N PRO A 540 -22.08 0.66 -1.54
CA PRO A 540 -20.87 -0.01 -1.07
C PRO A 540 -20.95 -1.54 -1.18
N VAL A 541 -22.15 -2.13 -1.12
CA VAL A 541 -22.32 -3.59 -1.22
C VAL A 541 -22.14 -4.05 -2.66
N LYS A 542 -22.80 -3.37 -3.61
CA LYS A 542 -22.64 -3.65 -5.05
C LYS A 542 -21.20 -3.42 -5.48
N ARG A 543 -20.60 -2.34 -4.99
CA ARG A 543 -19.21 -2.01 -5.29
C ARG A 543 -18.26 -3.09 -4.79
N ALA A 544 -18.43 -3.58 -3.56
CA ALA A 544 -17.62 -4.67 -3.03
C ALA A 544 -17.73 -5.93 -3.89
N ALA A 545 -18.93 -6.28 -4.37
CA ALA A 545 -19.14 -7.44 -5.26
C ALA A 545 -18.40 -7.28 -6.60
N LEU A 546 -18.37 -6.07 -7.17
CA LEU A 546 -17.65 -5.77 -8.42
C LEU A 546 -16.13 -5.91 -8.23
N LEU A 547 -15.58 -5.38 -7.12
CA LEU A 547 -14.15 -5.47 -6.82
C LEU A 547 -13.74 -6.92 -6.48
N MET A 548 -14.57 -7.68 -5.76
CA MET A 548 -14.35 -9.11 -5.57
C MET A 548 -14.30 -9.88 -6.89
N LYS A 549 -15.16 -9.53 -7.85
CA LYS A 549 -15.12 -10.16 -9.19
C LYS A 549 -13.80 -9.93 -9.90
N VAL A 550 -13.21 -8.75 -9.78
CA VAL A 550 -11.87 -8.47 -10.36
C VAL A 550 -10.79 -9.33 -9.73
N ASP A 551 -10.78 -9.46 -8.39
CA ASP A 551 -9.85 -10.34 -7.66
C ASP A 551 -10.01 -11.81 -8.09
N GLU A 552 -11.26 -12.29 -8.15
CA GLU A 552 -11.58 -13.66 -8.58
C GLU A 552 -11.02 -13.99 -9.97
N ILE A 553 -11.22 -13.11 -10.95
CA ILE A 553 -10.77 -13.34 -12.34
C ILE A 553 -9.24 -13.56 -12.40
N PHE A 554 -8.45 -12.71 -11.77
CA PHE A 554 -6.99 -12.81 -11.83
C PHE A 554 -6.44 -14.00 -11.01
N CYS A 555 -7.05 -14.28 -9.86
CA CYS A 555 -6.67 -15.42 -9.02
C CYS A 555 -7.10 -16.76 -9.64
N GLU A 556 -8.29 -16.87 -10.23
CA GLU A 556 -8.78 -18.08 -10.91
C GLU A 556 -8.06 -18.33 -12.24
N ALA A 557 -7.64 -17.27 -12.95
CA ALA A 557 -6.74 -17.40 -14.09
C ALA A 557 -5.34 -17.88 -13.71
N HIS A 558 -5.05 -17.95 -12.40
CA HIS A 558 -3.73 -18.28 -11.85
C HIS A 558 -2.61 -17.42 -12.43
N VAL A 559 -2.87 -16.15 -12.63
CA VAL A 559 -1.88 -15.14 -13.02
C VAL A 559 -1.31 -14.48 -11.77
N PHE A 560 -2.18 -14.17 -10.82
CA PHE A 560 -1.79 -13.82 -9.45
C PHE A 560 -1.94 -15.05 -8.56
N LEU A 561 -0.86 -15.38 -7.87
CA LEU A 561 -0.79 -16.49 -6.92
C LEU A 561 -0.54 -15.91 -5.53
N PRO A 562 -1.59 -15.44 -4.82
CA PRO A 562 -1.42 -14.90 -3.48
C PRO A 562 -0.84 -15.96 -2.54
N LEU A 563 0.08 -15.54 -1.70
CA LEU A 563 0.74 -16.39 -0.71
C LEU A 563 0.22 -16.10 0.69
N LEU A 564 0.39 -14.85 1.12
CA LEU A 564 0.13 -14.42 2.48
C LEU A 564 -0.52 -13.03 2.48
N SER A 565 -1.58 -12.86 3.27
CA SER A 565 -1.96 -11.54 3.78
C SER A 565 -0.90 -11.10 4.78
N ARG A 566 -0.31 -9.93 4.57
CA ARG A 566 0.82 -9.42 5.36
C ARG A 566 0.38 -8.29 6.28
N PRO A 567 0.39 -8.46 7.61
CA PRO A 567 0.32 -7.33 8.51
C PRO A 567 1.55 -6.42 8.35
N ILE A 568 1.45 -5.19 8.78
CA ILE A 568 2.63 -4.34 8.99
C ILE A 568 3.29 -4.82 10.28
N VAL A 569 4.56 -5.18 10.21
CA VAL A 569 5.33 -5.66 11.36
C VAL A 569 6.48 -4.70 11.61
N ASN A 570 6.47 -4.04 12.74
CA ASN A 570 7.52 -3.13 13.19
C ASN A 570 8.08 -3.60 14.53
N ALA A 571 9.19 -3.01 14.96
CA ALA A 571 9.74 -3.22 16.29
C ALA A 571 9.75 -1.90 17.05
N ALA A 572 9.38 -1.92 18.32
CA ALA A 572 9.40 -0.76 19.21
C ALA A 572 9.96 -1.14 20.58
N VAL A 573 10.70 -0.23 21.23
CA VAL A 573 11.10 -0.42 22.65
C VAL A 573 9.84 -0.41 23.54
N ASN A 574 9.90 -1.11 24.66
CA ASN A 574 8.72 -1.38 25.49
C ASN A 574 7.99 -0.13 26.01
N ASN A 575 8.71 0.96 26.25
CA ASN A 575 8.16 2.21 26.76
C ASN A 575 7.76 3.20 25.65
N LEU A 576 7.93 2.88 24.37
CA LEU A 576 7.44 3.71 23.27
C LEU A 576 5.99 3.37 22.98
N VAL A 577 5.13 4.37 23.05
CA VAL A 577 3.72 4.27 22.65
C VAL A 577 3.59 4.79 21.24
N VAL A 578 3.13 3.93 20.35
CA VAL A 578 2.86 4.20 18.94
C VAL A 578 1.43 3.78 18.62
N ASP A 579 0.84 4.40 17.62
CA ASP A 579 -0.46 4.01 17.08
C ASP A 579 -0.32 3.87 15.56
N MET A 580 -0.30 2.63 15.09
CA MET A 580 -0.07 2.30 13.69
C MET A 580 -1.39 2.15 12.96
N SER A 581 -1.42 2.59 11.71
CA SER A 581 -2.51 2.34 10.77
C SER A 581 -2.06 1.36 9.69
N GLY A 582 -2.90 0.39 9.37
CA GLY A 582 -2.71 -0.50 8.22
C GLY A 582 -3.05 0.17 6.88
N TRP A 583 -3.57 1.39 6.92
CA TRP A 583 -4.15 2.13 5.81
C TRP A 583 -3.43 3.45 5.49
N ASP A 584 -2.40 3.76 6.26
CA ASP A 584 -1.59 4.97 6.07
C ASP A 584 -0.11 4.64 6.29
N THR A 585 0.78 5.62 6.12
CA THR A 585 2.20 5.44 6.46
C THR A 585 2.38 5.29 7.97
N ILE A 586 3.45 4.63 8.41
CA ILE A 586 3.73 4.47 9.84
C ILE A 586 3.90 5.81 10.58
N THR A 587 4.23 6.88 9.85
CA THR A 587 4.41 8.24 10.37
C THR A 587 3.15 9.08 10.32
N TRP A 588 1.98 8.49 10.03
CA TRP A 588 0.71 9.20 9.87
C TRP A 588 0.33 10.08 11.09
N ASN A 589 0.64 9.60 12.29
CA ASN A 589 0.40 10.31 13.56
C ASN A 589 1.68 10.42 14.41
N LEU A 590 2.85 10.56 13.77
CA LEU A 590 4.16 10.64 14.45
C LEU A 590 4.17 11.70 15.58
N ALA A 591 3.37 12.75 15.46
CA ALA A 591 3.19 13.76 16.48
C ALA A 591 2.63 13.22 17.82
N ALA A 592 1.86 12.14 17.76
CA ALA A 592 1.24 11.51 18.91
C ALA A 592 2.07 10.37 19.54
N TRP A 593 3.28 10.10 19.05
CA TRP A 593 4.17 9.14 19.68
C TRP A 593 4.76 9.71 20.97
N TYR A 594 4.84 8.89 22.02
CA TYR A 594 5.39 9.32 23.32
C TYR A 594 5.99 8.17 24.11
N ARG A 595 6.79 8.48 25.12
CA ARG A 595 7.26 7.49 26.11
C ARG A 595 6.29 7.45 27.29
N SER A 596 5.87 6.21 27.67
CA SER A 596 5.00 5.95 28.83
C SER A 596 5.82 5.90 30.14
#